data_13ccecaa44878b9aff91e2e9bc04a7bc
#
_entry.id   13ccecaa44878b9aff91e2e9bc04a7bc
#
_cell.length_a   1.000
_cell.length_b   1.000
_cell.length_c   1.000
_cell.angle_alpha   90.00
_cell.angle_beta   90.00
_cell.angle_gamma   90.00
#
_symmetry.space_group_name_H-M   'P 1'
#
loop_
_entity.id
_entity.type
_entity.pdbx_description
1 polymer ?
#
loop_
_entity_poly.entity_id
_entity_poly.type
_entity_poly.pdbx_seq_one_letter_code
_entity_poly.pdbx_strand_id
1 'polypeptide(L)'
;MHIFKQTLKLMTVMILVAGLAAPAMALWDNKFEKELETETGAVKLVREVQRGGYDVVTTEELKKWIDSGKDMVIVDTMPYEDSYKKQHVPGAVQFLFPIPEMKQWDVKETGGKTQDDFVKLLGSDKNKLIVIYCGFVKCTRSHNGASWAVKLGYKNVYRYPGGIFAWKGAKYPEEKAE
;
A
#
# COMPACT_ATOMS: atom_id res chain seq x y z
N MET A 1 22.45 -7.25 -62.86
CA MET A 1 23.02 -6.55 -61.67
C MET A 1 22.07 -5.48 -61.08
N HIS A 2 21.12 -4.94 -61.84
CA HIS A 2 20.14 -3.93 -61.31
C HIS A 2 18.96 -4.53 -60.51
N ILE A 3 18.49 -5.71 -60.86
CA ILE A 3 17.34 -6.37 -60.20
C ILE A 3 17.69 -6.81 -58.77
N PHE A 4 18.93 -7.26 -58.54
CA PHE A 4 19.38 -7.69 -57.22
C PHE A 4 19.52 -6.54 -56.20
N LYS A 5 19.82 -5.32 -56.65
CA LYS A 5 19.90 -4.12 -55.81
C LYS A 5 18.52 -3.58 -55.41
N GLN A 6 17.49 -3.80 -56.21
CA GLN A 6 16.13 -3.36 -55.86
C GLN A 6 15.44 -4.29 -54.87
N THR A 7 15.66 -5.60 -54.96
CA THR A 7 15.13 -6.57 -53.99
C THR A 7 15.74 -6.39 -52.61
N LEU A 8 17.02 -6.06 -52.54
CA LEU A 8 17.69 -5.83 -51.26
C LEU A 8 17.19 -4.53 -50.56
N LYS A 9 16.87 -3.48 -51.35
CA LYS A 9 16.30 -2.24 -50.78
C LYS A 9 14.87 -2.43 -50.27
N LEU A 10 14.05 -3.25 -50.96
CA LEU A 10 12.68 -3.58 -50.53
C LEU A 10 12.68 -4.43 -49.24
N MET A 11 13.62 -5.38 -49.12
CA MET A 11 13.75 -6.19 -47.89
C MET A 11 14.20 -5.35 -46.67
N THR A 12 15.10 -4.37 -46.87
CA THR A 12 15.58 -3.51 -45.80
C THR A 12 14.48 -2.55 -45.31
N VAL A 13 13.59 -2.07 -46.19
CA VAL A 13 12.44 -1.23 -45.81
C VAL A 13 11.38 -2.04 -45.09
N MET A 14 11.10 -3.30 -45.48
CA MET A 14 10.15 -4.17 -44.79
C MET A 14 10.59 -4.55 -43.38
N ILE A 15 11.90 -4.77 -43.13
CA ILE A 15 12.42 -5.09 -41.80
C ILE A 15 12.35 -3.85 -40.88
N LEU A 16 12.50 -2.62 -41.42
CA LEU A 16 12.40 -1.40 -40.60
C LEU A 16 10.94 -1.08 -40.17
N VAL A 17 9.94 -1.45 -40.99
CA VAL A 17 8.53 -1.22 -40.63
C VAL A 17 8.01 -2.26 -39.63
N ALA A 18 8.51 -3.51 -39.65
CA ALA A 18 8.13 -4.54 -38.68
C ALA A 18 8.73 -4.30 -37.29
N GLY A 19 9.89 -3.62 -37.20
CA GLY A 19 10.55 -3.31 -35.92
C GLY A 19 9.93 -2.17 -35.10
N LEU A 20 9.09 -1.33 -35.72
CA LEU A 20 8.45 -0.19 -35.04
C LEU A 20 7.04 -0.48 -34.49
N ALA A 21 6.44 -1.60 -34.89
CA ALA A 21 5.09 -1.98 -34.39
C ALA A 21 5.11 -2.74 -33.05
N ALA A 22 6.19 -3.45 -32.74
CA ALA A 22 6.29 -4.27 -31.55
C ALA A 22 6.21 -3.49 -30.21
N PRO A 23 6.84 -2.32 -30.02
CA PRO A 23 6.76 -1.60 -28.75
C PRO A 23 5.39 -0.97 -28.48
N ALA A 24 4.60 -0.65 -29.49
CA ALA A 24 3.28 -0.06 -29.32
C ALA A 24 2.26 -1.10 -28.81
N MET A 25 2.28 -2.32 -29.33
CA MET A 25 1.37 -3.40 -28.87
C MET A 25 1.66 -3.83 -27.43
N ALA A 26 2.92 -3.93 -27.05
CA ALA A 26 3.31 -4.28 -25.68
C ALA A 26 2.90 -3.22 -24.64
N LEU A 27 2.87 -1.94 -25.03
CA LEU A 27 2.39 -0.84 -24.18
C LEU A 27 0.86 -0.88 -23.97
N TRP A 28 0.10 -1.34 -25.00
CA TRP A 28 -1.36 -1.45 -24.91
C TRP A 28 -1.80 -2.65 -24.08
N ASP A 29 -1.18 -3.81 -24.24
CA ASP A 29 -1.43 -5.00 -23.42
C ASP A 29 -1.19 -4.71 -21.94
N ASN A 30 -0.08 -4.06 -21.61
CA ASN A 30 0.25 -3.69 -20.23
C ASN A 30 -0.78 -2.71 -19.59
N LYS A 31 -1.45 -1.87 -20.39
CA LYS A 31 -2.48 -0.95 -19.89
C LYS A 31 -3.76 -1.67 -19.47
N PHE A 32 -4.22 -2.64 -20.23
CA PHE A 32 -5.42 -3.41 -19.91
C PHE A 32 -5.19 -4.36 -18.73
N GLU A 33 -4.04 -5.01 -18.66
CA GLU A 33 -3.67 -5.84 -17.50
C GLU A 33 -3.57 -5.02 -16.21
N LYS A 34 -2.98 -3.83 -16.28
CA LYS A 34 -2.91 -2.91 -15.15
C LYS A 34 -4.30 -2.46 -14.66
N GLU A 35 -5.26 -2.30 -15.58
CA GLU A 35 -6.62 -1.94 -15.18
C GLU A 35 -7.31 -3.07 -14.43
N LEU A 36 -7.12 -4.34 -14.82
CA LEU A 36 -7.61 -5.50 -14.06
C LEU A 36 -6.99 -5.57 -12.66
N GLU A 37 -5.71 -5.27 -12.54
CA GLU A 37 -5.05 -5.20 -11.24
C GLU A 37 -5.58 -4.07 -10.37
N THR A 38 -5.84 -2.91 -10.99
CA THR A 38 -6.40 -1.74 -10.33
C THR A 38 -7.82 -2.03 -9.84
N GLU A 39 -8.68 -2.60 -10.68
CA GLU A 39 -10.04 -3.03 -10.32
C GLU A 39 -10.00 -4.01 -9.14
N THR A 40 -9.19 -5.06 -9.24
CA THR A 40 -9.06 -6.07 -8.17
C THR A 40 -8.65 -5.42 -6.85
N GLY A 41 -7.69 -4.50 -6.87
CA GLY A 41 -7.24 -3.76 -5.69
C GLY A 41 -8.32 -2.86 -5.11
N ALA A 42 -9.04 -2.13 -5.96
CA ALA A 42 -10.12 -1.22 -5.56
C ALA A 42 -11.30 -1.98 -4.94
N VAL A 43 -11.77 -3.04 -5.60
CA VAL A 43 -12.88 -3.87 -5.10
C VAL A 43 -12.51 -4.56 -3.80
N LYS A 44 -11.28 -5.08 -3.68
CA LYS A 44 -10.77 -5.63 -2.41
C LYS A 44 -10.81 -4.59 -1.31
N LEU A 45 -10.30 -3.38 -1.55
CA LEU A 45 -10.26 -2.29 -0.57
C LEU A 45 -11.68 -1.92 -0.11
N VAL A 46 -12.63 -1.74 -1.02
CA VAL A 46 -14.03 -1.41 -0.68
C VAL A 46 -14.64 -2.48 0.23
N ARG A 47 -14.46 -3.76 -0.11
CA ARG A 47 -14.96 -4.87 0.70
C ARG A 47 -14.30 -4.94 2.09
N GLU A 48 -13.01 -4.64 2.18
CA GLU A 48 -12.28 -4.59 3.43
C GLU A 48 -12.75 -3.44 4.32
N VAL A 49 -12.97 -2.24 3.76
CA VAL A 49 -13.54 -1.08 4.47
C VAL A 49 -14.92 -1.40 5.03
N GLN A 50 -15.81 -1.95 4.20
CA GLN A 50 -17.16 -2.34 4.62
C GLN A 50 -17.18 -3.35 5.77
N ARG A 51 -16.29 -4.37 5.71
CA ARG A 51 -16.19 -5.38 6.77
C ARG A 51 -15.50 -4.86 8.03
N GLY A 52 -14.52 -3.98 7.86
CA GLY A 52 -13.68 -3.50 8.96
C GLY A 52 -14.28 -2.34 9.74
N GLY A 53 -15.21 -1.59 9.16
CA GLY A 53 -15.89 -0.46 9.80
C GLY A 53 -14.98 0.75 10.05
N TYR A 54 -13.90 0.90 9.28
CA TYR A 54 -12.97 2.03 9.33
C TYR A 54 -13.06 2.86 8.06
N ASP A 55 -12.55 4.09 8.10
CA ASP A 55 -12.43 4.96 6.93
C ASP A 55 -11.07 4.83 6.23
N VAL A 56 -10.91 5.51 5.10
CA VAL A 56 -9.65 5.56 4.37
C VAL A 56 -9.12 6.98 4.27
N VAL A 57 -7.80 7.10 4.16
CA VAL A 57 -7.10 8.36 3.95
C VAL A 57 -6.10 8.22 2.81
N THR A 58 -6.00 9.23 1.96
CA THR A 58 -5.04 9.27 0.87
C THR A 58 -3.65 9.69 1.35
N THR A 59 -2.64 9.48 0.50
CA THR A 59 -1.26 9.91 0.76
C THR A 59 -1.17 11.43 1.03
N GLU A 60 -1.86 12.21 0.21
CA GLU A 60 -1.84 13.67 0.32
C GLU A 60 -2.56 14.18 1.58
N GLU A 61 -3.71 13.60 1.93
CA GLU A 61 -4.44 13.96 3.15
C GLU A 61 -3.63 13.61 4.40
N LEU A 62 -3.04 12.40 4.44
CA LEU A 62 -2.17 12.03 5.57
C LEU A 62 -0.98 12.98 5.71
N LYS A 63 -0.34 13.35 4.59
CA LYS A 63 0.75 14.33 4.61
C LYS A 63 0.29 15.68 5.19
N LYS A 64 -0.87 16.18 4.77
CA LYS A 64 -1.45 17.43 5.33
C LYS A 64 -1.73 17.31 6.84
N TRP A 65 -2.20 16.14 7.30
CA TRP A 65 -2.45 15.91 8.72
C TRP A 65 -1.14 15.94 9.54
N ILE A 66 -0.09 15.31 9.04
CA ILE A 66 1.25 15.35 9.69
C ILE A 66 1.78 16.77 9.72
N ASP A 67 1.76 17.48 8.58
CA ASP A 67 2.30 18.85 8.48
C ASP A 67 1.56 19.86 9.36
N SER A 68 0.27 19.64 9.58
CA SER A 68 -0.53 20.48 10.48
C SER A 68 -0.37 20.13 11.96
N GLY A 69 0.45 19.14 12.30
CA GLY A 69 0.62 18.68 13.68
C GLY A 69 -0.64 18.05 14.28
N LYS A 70 -1.49 17.41 13.43
CA LYS A 70 -2.73 16.80 13.89
C LYS A 70 -2.45 15.71 14.90
N ASP A 71 -3.11 15.77 16.07
CA ASP A 71 -2.93 14.78 17.12
C ASP A 71 -3.51 13.42 16.73
N MET A 72 -2.63 12.46 16.41
CA MET A 72 -2.99 11.13 15.93
C MET A 72 -1.94 10.09 16.29
N VAL A 73 -2.35 8.83 16.23
CA VAL A 73 -1.42 7.68 16.28
C VAL A 73 -1.34 7.07 14.89
N ILE A 74 -0.13 7.00 14.34
CA ILE A 74 0.14 6.36 13.05
C ILE A 74 0.79 5.01 13.33
N VAL A 75 0.23 3.92 12.81
CA VAL A 75 0.72 2.54 13.05
C VAL A 75 1.18 1.90 11.75
N ASP A 76 2.44 1.53 11.70
CA ASP A 76 2.99 0.65 10.67
C ASP A 76 2.79 -0.81 11.07
N THR A 77 2.13 -1.59 10.22
CA THR A 77 1.82 -3.00 10.50
C THR A 77 2.81 -3.98 9.87
N MET A 78 3.93 -3.49 9.35
CA MET A 78 4.98 -4.28 8.73
C MET A 78 5.95 -4.90 9.76
N PRO A 79 6.71 -5.93 9.36
CA PRO A 79 7.78 -6.47 10.21
C PRO A 79 8.81 -5.40 10.59
N TYR A 80 9.29 -5.46 11.84
CA TYR A 80 10.22 -4.46 12.37
C TYR A 80 11.54 -4.43 11.58
N GLU A 81 12.30 -5.52 11.57
CA GLU A 81 13.65 -5.56 10.98
C GLU A 81 13.63 -5.44 9.45
N ASP A 82 12.65 -6.06 8.79
CA ASP A 82 12.62 -6.13 7.32
C ASP A 82 12.04 -4.90 6.66
N SER A 83 11.23 -4.11 7.36
CA SER A 83 10.51 -2.96 6.81
C SER A 83 10.60 -1.71 7.68
N TYR A 84 9.94 -1.68 8.84
CA TYR A 84 9.78 -0.49 9.68
C TYR A 84 11.11 0.18 10.03
N LYS A 85 12.10 -0.60 10.48
CA LYS A 85 13.42 -0.12 10.84
C LYS A 85 14.14 0.58 9.68
N LYS A 86 13.94 0.08 8.47
CA LYS A 86 14.57 0.60 7.26
C LYS A 86 13.94 1.89 6.77
N GLN A 87 12.61 1.99 6.90
CA GLN A 87 11.82 3.14 6.45
C GLN A 87 10.39 3.07 6.96
N HIS A 88 9.87 4.17 7.43
CA HIS A 88 8.45 4.32 7.82
C HIS A 88 7.96 5.77 7.63
N VAL A 89 6.65 5.97 7.71
CA VAL A 89 6.03 7.31 7.68
C VAL A 89 6.43 8.06 8.94
N PRO A 90 6.84 9.35 8.87
CA PRO A 90 7.26 10.10 10.03
C PRO A 90 6.28 10.05 11.20
N GLY A 91 6.81 9.81 12.39
CA GLY A 91 6.04 9.67 13.63
C GLY A 91 5.25 8.36 13.76
N ALA A 92 5.38 7.42 12.85
CA ALA A 92 4.72 6.12 12.96
C ALA A 92 5.36 5.25 14.04
N VAL A 93 4.53 4.45 14.71
CA VAL A 93 4.93 3.39 15.65
C VAL A 93 4.64 2.02 15.03
N GLN A 94 5.43 1.00 15.39
CA GLN A 94 5.28 -0.32 14.79
C GLN A 94 4.42 -1.26 15.63
N PHE A 95 3.49 -1.97 14.96
CA PHE A 95 2.78 -3.11 15.53
C PHE A 95 2.48 -4.15 14.46
N LEU A 96 3.09 -5.32 14.54
CA LEU A 96 2.96 -6.37 13.52
C LEU A 96 1.54 -6.93 13.44
N PHE A 97 1.01 -7.04 12.22
CA PHE A 97 -0.18 -7.84 11.89
C PHE A 97 0.12 -8.85 10.77
N PRO A 98 -0.58 -10.00 10.71
CA PRO A 98 -0.39 -10.99 9.66
C PRO A 98 -0.93 -10.55 8.30
N ILE A 99 -0.45 -11.20 7.21
CA ILE A 99 -1.01 -11.02 5.87
C ILE A 99 -2.39 -11.66 5.74
N PRO A 100 -2.64 -12.91 6.20
CA PRO A 100 -3.97 -13.48 6.20
C PRO A 100 -4.94 -12.68 7.07
N GLU A 101 -6.22 -12.65 6.72
CA GLU A 101 -7.24 -11.96 7.52
C GLU A 101 -7.34 -12.57 8.93
N MET A 102 -7.12 -11.76 9.94
CA MET A 102 -7.07 -12.17 11.35
C MET A 102 -8.46 -12.04 12.00
N LYS A 103 -9.25 -13.11 11.92
CA LYS A 103 -10.62 -13.15 12.49
C LYS A 103 -10.61 -13.22 14.03
N GLN A 104 -9.67 -13.95 14.60
CA GLN A 104 -9.39 -14.05 16.03
C GLN A 104 -7.99 -13.54 16.31
N TRP A 105 -7.78 -12.97 17.51
CA TRP A 105 -6.45 -12.52 17.89
C TRP A 105 -5.53 -13.72 18.08
N ASP A 106 -4.40 -13.70 17.39
CA ASP A 106 -3.35 -14.71 17.53
C ASP A 106 -2.03 -14.01 17.87
N VAL A 107 -1.54 -14.23 19.08
CA VAL A 107 -0.28 -13.64 19.57
C VAL A 107 0.94 -14.08 18.76
N LYS A 108 0.90 -15.27 18.16
CA LYS A 108 2.00 -15.75 17.31
C LYS A 108 2.11 -14.91 16.04
N GLU A 109 0.98 -14.54 15.47
CA GLU A 109 0.89 -13.73 14.24
C GLU A 109 1.22 -12.24 14.48
N THR A 110 1.09 -11.77 15.73
CA THR A 110 1.40 -10.40 16.14
C THR A 110 2.79 -10.24 16.78
N GLY A 111 3.66 -11.24 16.60
CA GLY A 111 5.01 -11.21 17.16
C GLY A 111 5.04 -11.30 18.69
N GLY A 112 4.14 -12.08 19.28
CA GLY A 112 4.02 -12.26 20.72
C GLY A 112 3.19 -11.20 21.44
N LYS A 113 2.64 -10.22 20.73
CA LYS A 113 1.91 -9.09 21.34
C LYS A 113 0.41 -9.38 21.49
N THR A 114 -0.14 -8.97 22.63
CA THR A 114 -1.54 -9.16 23.00
C THR A 114 -2.43 -8.01 22.47
N GLN A 115 -3.77 -8.17 22.65
CA GLN A 115 -4.71 -7.06 22.42
C GLN A 115 -4.44 -5.88 23.37
N ASP A 116 -4.07 -6.16 24.61
CA ASP A 116 -3.77 -5.14 25.61
C ASP A 116 -2.52 -4.34 25.21
N ASP A 117 -1.50 -4.99 24.62
CA ASP A 117 -0.34 -4.29 24.06
C ASP A 117 -0.73 -3.36 22.93
N PHE A 118 -1.68 -3.76 22.08
CA PHE A 118 -2.20 -2.90 21.01
C PHE A 118 -3.01 -1.72 21.57
N VAL A 119 -3.88 -1.97 22.56
CA VAL A 119 -4.62 -0.90 23.27
C VAL A 119 -3.65 0.08 23.95
N LYS A 120 -2.61 -0.42 24.61
CA LYS A 120 -1.57 0.42 25.22
C LYS A 120 -0.85 1.30 24.21
N LEU A 121 -0.56 0.76 23.02
CA LEU A 121 0.07 1.53 21.94
C LEU A 121 -0.87 2.62 21.39
N LEU A 122 -2.16 2.32 21.21
CA LEU A 122 -3.15 3.26 20.68
C LEU A 122 -3.60 4.32 21.69
N GLY A 123 -3.43 4.05 23.01
CA GLY A 123 -3.88 4.88 24.11
C GLY A 123 -5.32 4.63 24.53
N SER A 124 -5.70 5.18 25.69
CA SER A 124 -7.02 4.94 26.32
C SER A 124 -8.17 5.75 25.69
N ASP A 125 -7.86 6.85 25.00
CA ASP A 125 -8.88 7.68 24.34
C ASP A 125 -9.45 6.99 23.10
N LYS A 126 -10.68 6.53 23.20
CA LYS A 126 -11.38 5.85 22.11
C LYS A 126 -11.82 6.77 20.97
N ASN A 127 -11.74 8.08 21.15
CA ASN A 127 -11.96 9.07 20.08
C ASN A 127 -10.67 9.54 19.41
N LYS A 128 -9.52 9.06 19.86
CA LYS A 128 -8.21 9.35 19.25
C LYS A 128 -8.23 9.03 17.75
N LEU A 129 -7.68 9.93 16.94
CA LEU A 129 -7.47 9.67 15.53
C LEU A 129 -6.35 8.64 15.35
N ILE A 130 -6.67 7.56 14.66
CA ILE A 130 -5.74 6.45 14.41
C ILE A 130 -5.61 6.24 12.91
N VAL A 131 -4.39 6.20 12.42
CA VAL A 131 -4.09 5.87 11.02
C VAL A 131 -3.25 4.61 10.98
N ILE A 132 -3.70 3.61 10.22
CA ILE A 132 -3.02 2.31 10.13
C ILE A 132 -2.64 2.01 8.69
N TYR A 133 -1.38 1.65 8.47
CA TYR A 133 -0.87 1.36 7.13
C TYR A 133 0.06 0.15 7.09
N CYS A 134 0.38 -0.28 5.88
CA CYS A 134 1.39 -1.30 5.56
C CYS A 134 2.17 -0.91 4.29
N GLY A 135 2.53 -1.86 3.44
CA GLY A 135 3.33 -1.59 2.25
C GLY A 135 2.56 -0.89 1.13
N PHE A 136 1.40 -1.43 0.74
CA PHE A 136 0.67 -1.06 -0.49
C PHE A 136 -0.80 -1.50 -0.42
N VAL A 137 -1.63 -1.05 -1.40
CA VAL A 137 -3.10 -1.19 -1.39
C VAL A 137 -3.58 -2.64 -1.18
N LYS A 138 -2.97 -3.62 -1.82
CA LYS A 138 -3.39 -5.04 -1.74
C LYS A 138 -2.96 -5.73 -0.43
N CYS A 139 -2.16 -5.08 0.42
CA CYS A 139 -1.65 -5.67 1.67
C CYS A 139 -2.74 -5.70 2.76
N THR A 140 -3.03 -6.89 3.30
CA THR A 140 -4.09 -7.07 4.29
C THR A 140 -3.67 -6.73 5.73
N ARG A 141 -2.36 -6.59 6.02
CA ARG A 141 -1.87 -6.27 7.38
C ARG A 141 -2.56 -5.03 7.97
N SER A 142 -2.64 -3.94 7.18
CA SER A 142 -3.31 -2.71 7.63
C SER A 142 -4.83 -2.86 7.76
N HIS A 143 -5.47 -3.74 6.98
CA HIS A 143 -6.86 -4.11 7.20
C HIS A 143 -7.05 -4.76 8.58
N ASN A 144 -6.20 -5.74 8.91
CA ASN A 144 -6.26 -6.40 10.22
C ASN A 144 -6.11 -5.39 11.36
N GLY A 145 -5.08 -4.54 11.31
CA GLY A 145 -4.87 -3.53 12.35
C GLY A 145 -6.04 -2.56 12.50
N ALA A 146 -6.56 -2.03 11.38
CA ALA A 146 -7.70 -1.12 11.40
C ALA A 146 -8.98 -1.78 11.93
N SER A 147 -9.31 -2.99 11.45
CA SER A 147 -10.46 -3.76 11.93
C SER A 147 -10.37 -4.09 13.42
N TRP A 148 -9.18 -4.43 13.90
CA TRP A 148 -8.99 -4.70 15.33
C TRP A 148 -9.06 -3.43 16.18
N ALA A 149 -8.58 -2.29 15.70
CA ALA A 149 -8.79 -1.01 16.38
C ALA A 149 -10.29 -0.70 16.54
N VAL A 150 -11.09 -0.87 15.47
CA VAL A 150 -12.55 -0.71 15.52
C VAL A 150 -13.19 -1.71 16.51
N LYS A 151 -12.84 -3.00 16.45
CA LYS A 151 -13.35 -4.03 17.37
C LYS A 151 -13.02 -3.73 18.83
N LEU A 152 -11.90 -3.08 19.10
CA LEU A 152 -11.48 -2.63 20.44
C LEU A 152 -12.13 -1.31 20.88
N GLY A 153 -13.07 -0.77 20.09
CA GLY A 153 -13.93 0.37 20.41
C GLY A 153 -13.40 1.74 20.01
N TYR A 154 -12.32 1.83 19.23
CA TYR A 154 -11.86 3.11 18.67
C TYR A 154 -12.79 3.57 17.54
N LYS A 155 -13.15 4.88 17.55
CA LYS A 155 -14.17 5.45 16.69
C LYS A 155 -13.63 6.20 15.48
N ASN A 156 -12.42 6.72 15.56
CA ASN A 156 -11.77 7.51 14.51
C ASN A 156 -10.60 6.73 13.89
N VAL A 157 -10.92 5.63 13.23
CA VAL A 157 -9.92 4.73 12.63
C VAL A 157 -9.90 4.90 11.13
N TYR A 158 -8.73 5.20 10.60
CA TYR A 158 -8.45 5.32 9.18
C TYR A 158 -7.40 4.30 8.75
N ARG A 159 -7.64 3.67 7.62
CA ARG A 159 -6.58 2.93 6.93
C ARG A 159 -5.95 3.85 5.88
N TYR A 160 -4.63 3.88 5.84
CA TYR A 160 -3.87 4.47 4.74
C TYR A 160 -3.47 3.35 3.75
N PRO A 161 -4.26 3.10 2.69
CA PRO A 161 -4.07 1.94 1.83
C PRO A 161 -2.84 2.06 0.94
N GLY A 162 -2.44 3.26 0.53
CA GLY A 162 -1.24 3.48 -0.28
C GLY A 162 0.04 3.02 0.40
N GLY A 163 0.08 3.12 1.72
CA GLY A 163 1.18 2.68 2.56
C GLY A 163 2.52 3.32 2.22
N ILE A 164 3.60 2.71 2.71
CA ILE A 164 4.94 3.27 2.51
C ILE A 164 5.33 3.35 1.02
N PHE A 165 4.77 2.51 0.14
CA PHE A 165 5.09 2.58 -1.28
C PHE A 165 4.53 3.84 -1.94
N ALA A 166 3.27 4.21 -1.65
CA ALA A 166 2.69 5.45 -2.17
C ALA A 166 3.34 6.69 -1.54
N TRP A 167 3.73 6.62 -0.25
CA TRP A 167 4.48 7.67 0.44
C TRP A 167 5.81 7.98 -0.28
N LYS A 168 6.57 6.93 -0.58
CA LYS A 168 7.81 7.04 -1.38
C LYS A 168 7.56 7.50 -2.81
N GLY A 169 6.49 7.00 -3.44
CA GLY A 169 6.09 7.44 -4.79
C GLY A 169 5.80 8.93 -4.86
N ALA A 170 5.25 9.51 -3.79
CA ALA A 170 5.04 10.96 -3.63
C ALA A 170 6.33 11.72 -3.25
N LYS A 171 7.46 11.01 -3.04
CA LYS A 171 8.75 11.58 -2.63
C LYS A 171 8.69 12.34 -1.30
N TYR A 172 7.83 11.90 -0.38
CA TYR A 172 7.76 12.47 0.95
C TYR A 172 8.88 11.94 1.85
N PRO A 173 9.30 12.72 2.88
CA PRO A 173 10.35 12.30 3.80
C PRO A 173 9.96 11.01 4.53
N GLU A 174 10.95 10.16 4.78
CA GLU A 174 10.82 8.90 5.52
C GLU A 174 11.64 8.99 6.80
N GLU A 175 11.23 8.25 7.83
CA GLU A 175 12.03 8.01 9.02
C GLU A 175 12.59 6.58 9.04
N LYS A 176 13.64 6.38 9.83
CA LYS A 176 14.27 5.08 10.11
C LYS A 176 14.32 4.92 11.63
N ALA A 177 14.09 3.69 12.10
CA ALA A 177 14.37 3.38 13.50
C ALA A 177 15.87 3.03 13.68
N GLU A 178 16.41 3.41 14.83
CA GLU A 178 17.78 3.06 15.23
C GLU A 178 17.94 1.57 15.57
#